data_aeb625c6d5637365ec136d574d931efe
#
_entry.id   aeb625c6d5637365ec136d574d931efe
#
_cell.length_a   1.000
_cell.length_b   1.000
_cell.length_c   1.000
_cell.angle_alpha   90.00
_cell.angle_beta   90.00
_cell.angle_gamma   90.00
#
_symmetry.space_group_name_H-M   'P 1'
#
loop_
_entity.id
_entity.type
_entity.pdbx_description
1 polymer ?
#
loop_
_entity_poly.entity_id
_entity_poly.type
_entity_poly.pdbx_seq_one_letter_code
_entity_poly.pdbx_strand_id
1 'polypeptide(L)'
;MATTTSGEMSVVAAFFLLFFTTKHTVSLTVPYSLTHVHTYIMAAARSFSPLVRKVTPSAGIVIAKRGMASKFAKYNWEDPLNMNSLLTEEELAIHETAKSFSQAQLLPRVTEAYRTENFDPAILREMGELGLLGATIQGYGCAGVSSVSYGLIAREVERVDSGYRSAMSVQSSLVMHPINEFGSDAQKDKYLPQLATGEIIGCFGLTEPNHGSDPSSMETTATKTSDGWVLNGSKTWISNAPVADLFVIWARVVENGEKGKVRGFLVEKGTPGLSAPAIKNKMSLRASITGSIFMEDVKLSDDALLPKSNGLGSPFSCLNNARYGISWGVMGALEDCIARARDYALERNQFKRPLASFQLIQKKLADASTAATLGLLGALQLGRLKDKGEWSSDMVSMMKRNNCGEALHHSRVLLDILGGNACSDEYHIGRHAANLQVANTYEGTNDIHGEIWPNGLVAEATNVAPTGFCSSYPWQGDYWLAGFRQLKSEMDSKKNRYPMQCMFYAVLSKPLYLLFLL
;
A
#
# COMPACT_ATOMS: atom_id res chain seq x y z
N MET A 1 -65.42 3.74 25.23
CA MET A 1 -65.75 2.52 24.48
C MET A 1 -64.51 2.20 23.67
N ALA A 2 -63.71 1.33 24.17
CA ALA A 2 -63.54 -0.09 23.84
C ALA A 2 -63.03 -0.21 22.41
N THR A 3 -61.94 -0.86 22.09
CA THR A 3 -61.35 -2.13 22.49
C THR A 3 -59.90 -2.27 22.05
N THR A 4 -59.15 -2.89 22.89
CA THR A 4 -57.84 -3.53 22.78
C THR A 4 -57.60 -4.37 21.53
N THR A 5 -56.34 -4.35 20.99
CA THR A 5 -55.67 -5.58 20.58
C THR A 5 -54.15 -5.42 20.79
N SER A 6 -53.62 -6.37 21.54
CA SER A 6 -52.23 -6.67 21.82
C SER A 6 -51.52 -7.23 20.57
N GLY A 7 -50.30 -6.78 20.33
CA GLY A 7 -49.40 -7.40 19.32
C GLY A 7 -47.98 -7.41 19.89
N GLU A 8 -47.43 -8.61 19.98
CA GLU A 8 -46.14 -8.99 20.52
C GLU A 8 -44.97 -8.18 19.91
N MET A 9 -44.22 -7.48 20.73
CA MET A 9 -42.93 -6.90 20.38
C MET A 9 -41.86 -7.98 20.55
N SER A 10 -41.18 -8.30 19.47
CA SER A 10 -40.07 -9.23 19.41
C SER A 10 -38.91 -8.77 20.27
N VAL A 11 -38.28 -9.71 20.96
CA VAL A 11 -37.16 -9.56 21.92
C VAL A 11 -35.92 -8.89 21.30
N VAL A 12 -35.86 -8.69 20.01
CA VAL A 12 -34.72 -8.07 19.29
C VAL A 12 -34.76 -6.53 19.37
N ALA A 13 -35.91 -5.91 19.61
CA ALA A 13 -36.01 -4.44 19.69
C ALA A 13 -35.57 -3.86 21.06
N ALA A 14 -35.47 -4.68 22.10
CA ALA A 14 -35.08 -4.25 23.43
C ALA A 14 -33.56 -4.12 23.64
N PHE A 15 -32.74 -4.64 22.74
CA PHE A 15 -31.26 -4.61 22.86
C PHE A 15 -30.61 -3.35 22.25
N PHE A 16 -31.32 -2.59 21.42
CA PHE A 16 -30.75 -1.43 20.72
C PHE A 16 -31.01 -0.06 21.38
N LEU A 17 -31.76 -0.01 22.47
CA LEU A 17 -32.13 1.26 23.13
C LEU A 17 -31.37 1.54 24.42
N LEU A 18 -30.38 0.75 24.80
CA LEU A 18 -29.65 0.86 26.08
C LEU A 18 -28.23 1.42 26.00
N PHE A 19 -27.81 1.98 24.83
CA PHE A 19 -26.44 2.50 24.70
C PHE A 19 -26.30 4.03 24.53
N PHE A 20 -27.35 4.79 24.62
CA PHE A 20 -27.23 6.25 24.61
C PHE A 20 -28.13 6.89 25.67
N THR A 21 -27.62 7.06 26.86
CA THR A 21 -27.75 8.29 27.70
C THR A 21 -27.08 8.07 29.07
N THR A 22 -26.07 8.85 29.30
CA THR A 22 -25.56 9.53 30.53
C THR A 22 -25.85 8.97 31.92
N LYS A 23 -24.73 8.77 32.64
CA LYS A 23 -24.54 9.05 34.09
C LYS A 23 -25.81 9.25 34.96
N HIS A 24 -26.20 8.21 35.68
CA HIS A 24 -26.59 8.25 37.08
C HIS A 24 -26.70 6.83 37.64
N THR A 25 -26.01 6.59 38.73
CA THR A 25 -26.04 5.38 39.55
C THR A 25 -27.45 5.16 40.08
N VAL A 26 -28.12 4.11 39.64
CA VAL A 26 -29.32 3.60 40.34
C VAL A 26 -29.06 2.12 40.64
N SER A 27 -28.97 1.84 41.94
CA SER A 27 -28.91 0.49 42.49
C SER A 27 -30.32 -0.14 42.33
N LEU A 28 -30.39 -1.18 41.46
CA LEU A 28 -31.58 -2.04 41.35
C LEU A 28 -31.24 -3.40 41.93
N THR A 29 -31.67 -3.61 43.16
CA THR A 29 -31.78 -4.94 43.80
C THR A 29 -32.97 -5.68 43.16
N VAL A 30 -32.69 -6.73 42.39
CA VAL A 30 -33.70 -7.65 41.87
C VAL A 30 -33.66 -8.93 42.71
N PRO A 31 -34.71 -9.30 43.43
CA PRO A 31 -34.79 -10.56 44.12
C PRO A 31 -35.38 -11.63 43.18
N TYR A 32 -34.52 -12.42 42.53
CA TYR A 32 -34.96 -13.70 41.97
C TYR A 32 -33.98 -14.80 42.36
N SER A 33 -34.51 -15.77 43.10
CA SER A 33 -33.78 -16.90 43.63
C SER A 33 -33.35 -17.86 42.52
N LEU A 34 -32.08 -18.22 42.54
CA LEU A 34 -31.41 -19.14 41.63
C LEU A 34 -31.87 -20.62 41.70
N THR A 35 -32.94 -20.89 42.46
CA THR A 35 -33.40 -22.29 42.70
C THR A 35 -34.23 -22.91 41.61
N HIS A 36 -34.74 -22.16 40.63
CA HIS A 36 -35.60 -22.73 39.56
C HIS A 36 -34.86 -23.16 38.32
N VAL A 37 -33.65 -22.68 38.10
CA VAL A 37 -32.85 -23.07 36.91
C VAL A 37 -32.21 -24.46 37.09
N HIS A 38 -31.90 -24.83 38.34
CA HIS A 38 -31.29 -26.13 38.64
C HIS A 38 -32.25 -27.33 38.48
N THR A 39 -33.55 -27.08 38.61
CA THR A 39 -34.57 -28.14 38.53
C THR A 39 -34.86 -28.57 37.08
N TYR A 40 -34.74 -27.66 36.12
CA TYR A 40 -34.95 -28.01 34.69
C TYR A 40 -33.76 -28.74 34.07
N ILE A 41 -32.55 -28.52 34.53
CA ILE A 41 -31.36 -29.20 34.04
C ILE A 41 -31.27 -30.63 34.56
N MET A 42 -31.78 -30.89 35.77
CA MET A 42 -31.78 -32.24 36.36
C MET A 42 -32.97 -33.10 35.89
N ALA A 43 -34.04 -32.50 35.39
CA ALA A 43 -35.17 -33.24 34.80
C ALA A 43 -34.84 -33.77 33.39
N ALA A 44 -34.05 -33.04 32.61
CA ALA A 44 -33.58 -33.47 31.29
C ALA A 44 -32.54 -34.59 31.35
N ALA A 45 -31.81 -34.72 32.46
CA ALA A 45 -30.79 -35.77 32.65
C ALA A 45 -31.36 -37.13 33.09
N ARG A 46 -32.64 -37.21 33.50
CA ARG A 46 -33.27 -38.46 33.95
C ARG A 46 -34.03 -39.24 32.89
N SER A 47 -34.20 -38.75 31.67
CA SER A 47 -34.90 -39.42 30.60
C SER A 47 -34.01 -40.16 29.59
N PHE A 48 -32.70 -40.24 29.80
CA PHE A 48 -31.78 -41.00 28.96
C PHE A 48 -31.01 -42.06 29.76
N SER A 49 -31.75 -43.09 30.21
CA SER A 49 -31.20 -44.40 30.54
C SER A 49 -32.40 -45.35 30.74
N PRO A 50 -32.42 -46.63 30.29
CA PRO A 50 -31.24 -47.51 30.26
C PRO A 50 -31.17 -48.39 29.00
N LEU A 51 -30.05 -48.48 28.37
CA LEU A 51 -29.69 -49.64 27.55
C LEU A 51 -28.18 -49.87 27.59
N VAL A 52 -27.68 -50.09 28.81
CA VAL A 52 -26.37 -50.71 28.96
C VAL A 52 -26.61 -52.21 29.12
N ARG A 53 -26.56 -52.94 28.04
CA ARG A 53 -26.41 -54.40 28.08
C ARG A 53 -25.03 -54.74 28.66
N LYS A 54 -25.00 -55.49 29.72
CA LYS A 54 -23.81 -56.14 30.26
C LYS A 54 -23.10 -56.90 29.14
N VAL A 55 -21.96 -56.43 28.69
CA VAL A 55 -21.01 -57.21 27.91
C VAL A 55 -19.99 -57.78 28.87
N THR A 56 -20.02 -59.09 29.02
CA THR A 56 -19.03 -59.87 29.78
C THR A 56 -17.65 -59.72 29.14
N PRO A 57 -16.57 -59.62 29.91
CA PRO A 57 -15.21 -59.51 29.35
C PRO A 57 -14.72 -60.88 28.89
N SER A 58 -14.73 -61.14 27.60
CA SER A 58 -13.92 -62.21 27.04
C SER A 58 -13.35 -61.77 25.70
N ALA A 59 -12.06 -62.00 25.56
CA ALA A 59 -11.17 -61.70 24.45
C ALA A 59 -10.49 -60.31 24.55
N GLY A 60 -9.24 -60.35 24.91
CA GLY A 60 -8.35 -59.17 24.88
C GLY A 60 -8.28 -58.59 23.49
N ILE A 61 -8.93 -57.46 23.30
CA ILE A 61 -8.64 -56.59 22.18
C ILE A 61 -7.30 -55.91 22.49
N VAL A 62 -6.23 -56.46 21.92
CA VAL A 62 -4.95 -55.75 21.81
C VAL A 62 -5.29 -54.55 20.90
N ILE A 63 -5.59 -53.41 21.52
CA ILE A 63 -5.55 -52.14 20.86
C ILE A 63 -4.09 -51.94 20.52
N ALA A 64 -3.68 -52.36 19.33
CA ALA A 64 -2.46 -51.90 18.73
C ALA A 64 -2.59 -50.38 18.67
N LYS A 65 -1.89 -49.68 19.54
CA LYS A 65 -1.55 -48.28 19.36
C LYS A 65 -0.74 -48.20 18.08
N ARG A 66 -1.40 -48.27 16.92
CA ARG A 66 -0.86 -47.68 15.71
C ARG A 66 -0.83 -46.20 16.02
N GLY A 67 0.35 -45.75 16.48
CA GLY A 67 0.75 -44.38 16.38
C GLY A 67 0.70 -43.99 14.89
N MET A 68 -0.46 -43.55 14.39
CA MET A 68 -0.49 -42.68 13.24
C MET A 68 0.07 -41.36 13.74
N ALA A 69 1.41 -41.30 13.87
CA ALA A 69 2.09 -40.03 13.76
C ALA A 69 1.74 -39.54 12.35
N SER A 70 0.67 -38.74 12.22
CA SER A 70 0.47 -37.93 11.03
C SER A 70 1.77 -37.15 10.87
N LYS A 71 2.50 -37.42 9.80
CA LYS A 71 3.69 -36.65 9.45
C LYS A 71 3.22 -35.27 9.02
N PHE A 72 2.78 -34.45 9.96
CA PHE A 72 2.62 -33.03 9.70
C PHE A 72 4.02 -32.47 9.39
N ALA A 73 4.09 -31.64 8.37
CA ALA A 73 5.30 -30.88 8.10
C ALA A 73 5.67 -30.05 9.34
N LYS A 74 6.98 -29.95 9.61
CA LYS A 74 7.45 -29.05 10.66
C LYS A 74 7.10 -27.62 10.27
N TYR A 75 6.37 -26.91 11.15
CA TYR A 75 6.04 -25.50 10.94
C TYR A 75 7.30 -24.63 10.91
N ASN A 76 7.42 -23.83 9.86
CA ASN A 76 8.45 -22.80 9.71
C ASN A 76 7.81 -21.43 9.88
N TRP A 77 8.14 -20.72 10.95
CA TRP A 77 7.56 -19.41 11.23
C TRP A 77 8.08 -18.29 10.31
N GLU A 78 9.24 -18.48 9.66
CA GLU A 78 9.81 -17.54 8.69
C GLU A 78 9.19 -17.68 7.30
N ASP A 79 8.61 -18.82 7.00
CA ASP A 79 7.89 -19.10 5.75
C ASP A 79 6.68 -20.01 6.01
N PRO A 80 5.61 -19.49 6.65
CA PRO A 80 4.51 -20.29 7.19
C PRO A 80 3.75 -21.13 6.15
N LEU A 81 3.63 -20.63 4.93
CA LEU A 81 2.95 -21.32 3.82
C LEU A 81 3.91 -21.80 2.73
N ASN A 82 5.21 -21.88 3.06
CA ASN A 82 6.26 -22.40 2.15
C ASN A 82 6.26 -21.69 0.79
N MET A 83 6.20 -20.35 0.82
CA MET A 83 6.21 -19.52 -0.39
C MET A 83 7.46 -19.78 -1.25
N ASN A 84 8.60 -20.08 -0.61
CA ASN A 84 9.84 -20.38 -1.32
C ASN A 84 9.70 -21.58 -2.29
N SER A 85 8.77 -22.51 -2.04
CA SER A 85 8.51 -23.62 -2.97
C SER A 85 7.80 -23.19 -4.27
N LEU A 86 7.28 -21.96 -4.31
CA LEU A 86 6.63 -21.37 -5.48
C LEU A 86 7.59 -20.54 -6.34
N LEU A 87 8.83 -20.38 -5.90
CA LEU A 87 9.87 -19.61 -6.57
C LEU A 87 10.72 -20.52 -7.45
N THR A 88 11.24 -19.95 -8.54
CA THR A 88 12.25 -20.63 -9.38
C THR A 88 13.63 -20.61 -8.70
N GLU A 89 14.55 -21.44 -9.17
CA GLU A 89 15.93 -21.45 -8.66
C GLU A 89 16.62 -20.09 -8.87
N GLU A 90 16.37 -19.42 -9.99
CA GLU A 90 16.88 -18.07 -10.26
C GLU A 90 16.31 -17.04 -9.28
N GLU A 91 15.01 -17.05 -9.04
CA GLU A 91 14.37 -16.16 -8.08
C GLU A 91 14.88 -16.36 -6.65
N LEU A 92 15.13 -17.61 -6.26
CA LEU A 92 15.75 -17.94 -4.96
C LEU A 92 17.20 -17.43 -4.87
N ALA A 93 17.99 -17.55 -5.93
CA ALA A 93 19.37 -17.04 -5.96
C ALA A 93 19.41 -15.50 -5.86
N ILE A 94 18.52 -14.81 -6.58
CA ILE A 94 18.38 -13.35 -6.50
C ILE A 94 17.91 -12.91 -5.10
N HIS A 95 16.94 -13.62 -4.55
CA HIS A 95 16.46 -13.37 -3.17
C HIS A 95 17.60 -13.47 -2.16
N GLU A 96 18.41 -14.54 -2.20
CA GLU A 96 19.52 -14.72 -1.27
C GLU A 96 20.63 -13.66 -1.46
N THR A 97 20.90 -13.25 -2.70
CA THR A 97 21.84 -12.16 -3.00
C THR A 97 21.35 -10.84 -2.39
N ALA A 98 20.09 -10.47 -2.61
CA ALA A 98 19.51 -9.26 -2.07
C ALA A 98 19.46 -9.28 -0.53
N LYS A 99 19.13 -10.42 0.08
CA LYS A 99 19.13 -10.64 1.52
C LYS A 99 20.53 -10.47 2.11
N SER A 100 21.51 -11.17 1.55
CA SER A 100 22.90 -11.11 2.02
C SER A 100 23.46 -9.70 1.96
N PHE A 101 23.24 -8.99 0.84
CA PHE A 101 23.63 -7.59 0.69
C PHE A 101 22.95 -6.70 1.73
N SER A 102 21.64 -6.80 1.86
CA SER A 102 20.85 -5.96 2.77
C SER A 102 21.27 -6.13 4.22
N GLN A 103 21.49 -7.37 4.66
CA GLN A 103 21.91 -7.66 6.03
C GLN A 103 23.38 -7.27 6.30
N ALA A 104 24.28 -7.49 5.34
CA ALA A 104 25.70 -7.22 5.53
C ALA A 104 26.09 -5.76 5.31
N GLN A 105 25.44 -5.05 4.36
CA GLN A 105 25.84 -3.72 3.96
C GLN A 105 24.87 -2.62 4.43
N LEU A 106 23.54 -2.86 4.42
CA LEU A 106 22.56 -1.83 4.74
C LEU A 106 22.22 -1.78 6.24
N LEU A 107 22.00 -2.94 6.87
CA LEU A 107 21.56 -3.01 8.27
C LEU A 107 22.56 -2.35 9.25
N PRO A 108 23.89 -2.51 9.14
CA PRO A 108 24.83 -1.87 10.05
C PRO A 108 24.84 -0.33 9.99
N ARG A 109 24.44 0.26 8.85
CA ARG A 109 24.44 1.72 8.62
C ARG A 109 23.13 2.41 9.02
N VAL A 110 22.02 1.66 9.07
CA VAL A 110 20.68 2.25 9.05
C VAL A 110 20.34 3.08 10.29
N THR A 111 20.76 2.65 11.47
CA THR A 111 20.43 3.35 12.72
C THR A 111 21.06 4.75 12.75
N GLU A 112 22.34 4.85 12.39
CA GLU A 112 23.03 6.14 12.35
C GLU A 112 22.50 7.02 11.20
N ALA A 113 22.26 6.44 10.02
CA ALA A 113 21.66 7.15 8.90
C ALA A 113 20.29 7.73 9.26
N TYR A 114 19.46 6.97 9.99
CA TYR A 114 18.16 7.43 10.46
C TYR A 114 18.26 8.55 11.51
N ARG A 115 19.17 8.43 12.50
CA ARG A 115 19.41 9.44 13.54
C ARG A 115 19.85 10.78 12.95
N THR A 116 20.76 10.74 12.01
CA THR A 116 21.40 11.92 11.44
C THR A 116 20.71 12.47 10.18
N GLU A 117 19.66 11.80 9.69
CA GLU A 117 19.03 12.10 8.38
C GLU A 117 20.06 12.13 7.24
N ASN A 118 20.99 11.21 7.26
CA ASN A 118 22.01 11.09 6.25
C ASN A 118 21.72 9.92 5.29
N PHE A 119 21.86 10.19 3.99
CA PHE A 119 21.80 9.18 2.94
C PHE A 119 23.18 9.14 2.26
N ASP A 120 23.80 7.97 2.26
CA ASP A 120 25.05 7.75 1.55
C ASP A 120 24.75 7.34 0.09
N PRO A 121 25.05 8.20 -0.91
CA PRO A 121 24.83 7.88 -2.32
C PRO A 121 25.59 6.65 -2.82
N ALA A 122 26.68 6.24 -2.16
CA ALA A 122 27.45 5.04 -2.50
C ALA A 122 26.60 3.77 -2.44
N ILE A 123 25.54 3.75 -1.62
CA ILE A 123 24.59 2.63 -1.53
C ILE A 123 23.97 2.29 -2.91
N LEU A 124 23.66 3.30 -3.74
CA LEU A 124 23.12 3.05 -5.08
C LEU A 124 24.16 2.44 -6.01
N ARG A 125 25.44 2.78 -5.90
CA ARG A 125 26.51 2.10 -6.65
C ARG A 125 26.67 0.64 -6.22
N GLU A 126 26.68 0.40 -4.90
CA GLU A 126 26.73 -0.95 -4.35
C GLU A 126 25.55 -1.82 -4.86
N MET A 127 24.35 -1.23 -4.96
CA MET A 127 23.18 -1.88 -5.56
C MET A 127 23.35 -2.10 -7.06
N GLY A 128 23.94 -1.15 -7.77
CA GLY A 128 24.22 -1.23 -9.21
C GLY A 128 25.20 -2.35 -9.55
N GLU A 129 26.28 -2.49 -8.77
CA GLU A 129 27.27 -3.57 -8.92
C GLU A 129 26.66 -4.98 -8.80
N LEU A 130 25.55 -5.10 -8.07
CA LEU A 130 24.79 -6.34 -7.91
C LEU A 130 23.62 -6.49 -8.90
N GLY A 131 23.45 -5.55 -9.83
CA GLY A 131 22.33 -5.56 -10.79
C GLY A 131 20.95 -5.31 -10.18
N LEU A 132 20.87 -4.70 -9.00
CA LEU A 132 19.60 -4.45 -8.32
C LEU A 132 18.86 -3.20 -8.84
N LEU A 133 19.54 -2.34 -9.62
CA LEU A 133 18.97 -1.14 -10.22
C LEU A 133 18.44 -1.43 -11.63
N GLY A 134 17.21 -0.97 -11.93
CA GLY A 134 16.57 -1.24 -13.21
C GLY A 134 16.40 -2.72 -13.52
N ALA A 135 16.33 -3.57 -12.50
CA ALA A 135 16.49 -5.03 -12.60
C ALA A 135 15.59 -5.72 -13.63
N THR A 136 14.41 -5.16 -13.97
CA THR A 136 13.48 -5.72 -14.97
C THR A 136 13.70 -5.22 -16.40
N ILE A 137 14.62 -4.28 -16.62
CA ILE A 137 14.90 -3.71 -17.94
C ILE A 137 15.83 -4.65 -18.71
N GLN A 138 15.51 -4.89 -19.99
CA GLN A 138 16.33 -5.71 -20.88
C GLN A 138 17.42 -4.85 -21.55
N GLY A 139 18.67 -5.30 -21.47
CA GLY A 139 19.81 -4.57 -22.03
C GLY A 139 20.34 -3.46 -21.12
N TYR A 140 21.15 -2.57 -21.67
CA TYR A 140 21.74 -1.39 -21.01
C TYR A 140 22.50 -1.69 -19.69
N GLY A 141 23.03 -2.90 -19.54
CA GLY A 141 23.72 -3.31 -18.31
C GLY A 141 22.80 -3.72 -17.17
N CYS A 142 21.49 -3.73 -17.38
CA CYS A 142 20.50 -4.20 -16.41
C CYS A 142 20.38 -5.73 -16.40
N ALA A 143 19.92 -6.31 -15.28
CA ALA A 143 19.85 -7.75 -15.08
C ALA A 143 18.77 -8.45 -15.94
N GLY A 144 17.69 -7.77 -16.33
CA GLY A 144 16.62 -8.31 -17.17
C GLY A 144 15.77 -9.39 -16.48
N VAL A 145 15.64 -9.35 -15.16
CA VAL A 145 14.96 -10.39 -14.36
C VAL A 145 13.44 -10.21 -14.29
N SER A 146 12.75 -11.23 -13.76
CA SER A 146 11.30 -11.23 -13.61
C SER A 146 10.78 -10.15 -12.64
N SER A 147 9.50 -9.79 -12.76
CA SER A 147 8.83 -8.92 -11.78
C SER A 147 8.89 -9.51 -10.38
N VAL A 148 8.77 -10.84 -10.24
CA VAL A 148 8.87 -11.53 -8.95
C VAL A 148 10.27 -11.33 -8.35
N SER A 149 11.35 -11.49 -9.13
CA SER A 149 12.71 -11.22 -8.69
C SER A 149 12.89 -9.79 -8.17
N TYR A 150 12.35 -8.78 -8.89
CA TYR A 150 12.35 -7.39 -8.42
C TYR A 150 11.57 -7.21 -7.11
N GLY A 151 10.43 -7.90 -6.98
CA GLY A 151 9.66 -7.92 -5.74
C GLY A 151 10.46 -8.47 -4.55
N LEU A 152 11.18 -9.57 -4.74
CA LEU A 152 12.05 -10.17 -3.72
C LEU A 152 13.21 -9.24 -3.33
N ILE A 153 13.81 -8.55 -4.30
CA ILE A 153 14.82 -7.49 -4.03
C ILE A 153 14.20 -6.39 -3.16
N ALA A 154 13.05 -5.87 -3.53
CA ALA A 154 12.36 -4.82 -2.78
C ALA A 154 12.02 -5.27 -1.35
N ARG A 155 11.59 -6.52 -1.16
CA ARG A 155 11.30 -7.13 0.15
C ARG A 155 12.53 -7.09 1.06
N GLU A 156 13.69 -7.54 0.58
CA GLU A 156 14.89 -7.64 1.43
C GLU A 156 15.53 -6.28 1.71
N VAL A 157 15.50 -5.34 0.76
CA VAL A 157 15.98 -3.98 1.01
C VAL A 157 15.09 -3.25 2.02
N GLU A 158 13.76 -3.37 1.91
CA GLU A 158 12.83 -2.72 2.84
C GLU A 158 12.74 -3.44 4.19
N ARG A 159 13.09 -4.73 4.27
CA ARG A 159 13.34 -5.43 5.55
C ARG A 159 14.33 -4.66 6.41
N VAL A 160 15.30 -3.96 5.80
CA VAL A 160 16.20 -3.06 6.51
C VAL A 160 15.60 -1.68 6.70
N ASP A 161 15.19 -1.00 5.60
CA ASP A 161 14.60 0.34 5.69
C ASP A 161 13.81 0.74 4.44
N SER A 162 12.62 1.31 4.65
CA SER A 162 11.81 1.84 3.57
C SER A 162 12.48 3.02 2.83
N GLY A 163 13.38 3.75 3.46
CA GLY A 163 14.15 4.83 2.83
C GLY A 163 15.10 4.30 1.76
N TYR A 164 15.83 3.23 2.05
CA TYR A 164 16.73 2.58 1.10
C TYR A 164 15.96 1.96 -0.07
N ARG A 165 14.84 1.26 0.23
CA ARG A 165 14.00 0.73 -0.84
C ARG A 165 13.39 1.85 -1.70
N SER A 166 13.01 2.98 -1.10
CA SER A 166 12.50 4.14 -1.84
C SER A 166 13.55 4.72 -2.77
N ALA A 167 14.80 4.88 -2.33
CA ALA A 167 15.90 5.37 -3.17
C ALA A 167 16.13 4.45 -4.38
N MET A 168 16.18 3.12 -4.16
CA MET A 168 16.28 2.10 -5.21
C MET A 168 15.09 2.13 -6.17
N SER A 169 13.87 2.23 -5.65
CA SER A 169 12.65 2.23 -6.45
C SER A 169 12.50 3.48 -7.30
N VAL A 170 12.88 4.64 -6.78
CA VAL A 170 12.93 5.89 -7.57
C VAL A 170 13.88 5.74 -8.73
N GLN A 171 15.10 5.25 -8.49
CA GLN A 171 16.09 5.01 -9.55
C GLN A 171 15.53 4.06 -10.62
N SER A 172 15.02 2.90 -10.21
CA SER A 172 14.59 1.82 -11.11
C SER A 172 13.25 2.10 -11.79
N SER A 173 12.20 2.38 -10.99
CA SER A 173 10.81 2.42 -11.48
C SER A 173 10.38 3.81 -11.94
N LEU A 174 10.98 4.89 -11.41
CA LEU A 174 10.54 6.26 -11.66
C LEU A 174 11.52 7.06 -12.52
N VAL A 175 12.77 6.60 -12.68
CA VAL A 175 13.77 7.24 -13.56
C VAL A 175 14.13 6.34 -14.72
N MET A 176 14.63 5.13 -14.49
CA MET A 176 15.04 4.24 -15.57
C MET A 176 13.85 3.76 -16.41
N HIS A 177 12.73 3.41 -15.77
CA HIS A 177 11.54 2.95 -16.49
C HIS A 177 10.98 4.00 -17.46
N PRO A 178 10.72 5.28 -17.10
CA PRO A 178 10.22 6.26 -18.07
C PRO A 178 11.20 6.55 -19.19
N ILE A 179 12.52 6.48 -18.96
CA ILE A 179 13.52 6.61 -20.03
C ILE A 179 13.42 5.41 -20.97
N ASN A 180 13.31 4.19 -20.44
CA ASN A 180 13.15 2.98 -21.24
C ASN A 180 11.87 2.98 -22.08
N GLU A 181 10.74 3.40 -21.49
CA GLU A 181 9.43 3.36 -22.17
C GLU A 181 9.22 4.54 -23.12
N PHE A 182 9.59 5.75 -22.68
CA PHE A 182 9.22 6.98 -23.37
C PHE A 182 10.37 7.72 -24.00
N GLY A 183 11.60 7.32 -23.72
CA GLY A 183 12.80 7.94 -24.26
C GLY A 183 13.08 7.58 -25.73
N SER A 184 13.84 8.42 -26.40
CA SER A 184 14.50 8.08 -27.67
C SER A 184 15.63 7.07 -27.43
N ASP A 185 16.08 6.40 -28.48
CA ASP A 185 17.18 5.46 -28.35
C ASP A 185 18.47 6.16 -27.89
N ALA A 186 18.72 7.38 -28.36
CA ALA A 186 19.83 8.21 -27.90
C ALA A 186 19.75 8.53 -26.39
N GLN A 187 18.56 8.80 -25.85
CA GLN A 187 18.37 9.01 -24.42
C GLN A 187 18.60 7.73 -23.63
N LYS A 188 18.13 6.59 -24.12
CA LYS A 188 18.34 5.28 -23.49
C LYS A 188 19.83 4.92 -23.45
N ASP A 189 20.51 5.01 -24.58
CA ASP A 189 21.93 4.69 -24.70
C ASP A 189 22.79 5.61 -23.81
N LYS A 190 22.40 6.86 -23.66
CA LYS A 190 23.13 7.85 -22.84
C LYS A 190 22.94 7.60 -21.34
N TYR A 191 21.72 7.38 -20.87
CA TYR A 191 21.41 7.44 -19.45
C TYR A 191 21.27 6.08 -18.78
N LEU A 192 20.67 5.08 -19.45
CA LEU A 192 20.37 3.81 -18.78
C LEU A 192 21.60 3.06 -18.27
N PRO A 193 22.72 2.96 -19.00
CA PRO A 193 23.92 2.27 -18.49
C PRO A 193 24.47 2.90 -17.21
N GLN A 194 24.54 4.23 -17.15
CA GLN A 194 25.06 4.97 -15.98
C GLN A 194 24.10 4.89 -14.79
N LEU A 195 22.77 4.85 -15.06
CA LEU A 195 21.76 4.69 -14.01
C LEU A 195 21.76 3.25 -13.47
N ALA A 196 22.02 2.24 -14.32
CA ALA A 196 22.08 0.83 -13.94
C ALA A 196 23.23 0.54 -12.99
N THR A 197 24.38 1.20 -13.18
CA THR A 197 25.55 1.08 -12.30
C THR A 197 25.46 1.99 -11.05
N GLY A 198 24.47 2.89 -11.00
CA GLY A 198 24.40 3.90 -9.94
C GLY A 198 25.50 4.97 -10.03
N GLU A 199 26.19 5.09 -11.17
CA GLU A 199 27.16 6.16 -11.45
C GLU A 199 26.47 7.53 -11.42
N ILE A 200 25.29 7.62 -12.01
CA ILE A 200 24.40 8.77 -11.89
C ILE A 200 23.14 8.40 -11.14
N ILE A 201 22.65 9.36 -10.38
CA ILE A 201 21.43 9.23 -9.57
C ILE A 201 20.32 10.06 -10.19
N GLY A 202 19.12 9.46 -10.28
CA GLY A 202 17.95 10.15 -10.78
C GLY A 202 16.90 10.45 -9.73
N CYS A 203 16.01 11.40 -10.06
CA CYS A 203 14.82 11.70 -9.30
C CYS A 203 13.61 11.93 -10.20
N PHE A 204 12.39 11.90 -9.61
CA PHE A 204 11.13 11.96 -10.32
C PHE A 204 10.25 13.10 -9.81
N GLY A 205 10.19 14.18 -10.54
CA GLY A 205 9.47 15.40 -10.21
C GLY A 205 8.04 15.40 -10.75
N LEU A 206 7.08 14.87 -9.99
CA LEU A 206 5.65 14.92 -10.32
C LEU A 206 4.87 15.79 -9.33
N THR A 207 4.93 15.46 -8.05
CA THR A 207 4.17 16.11 -6.96
C THR A 207 4.56 17.56 -6.78
N GLU A 208 3.56 18.44 -6.63
CA GLU A 208 3.72 19.87 -6.38
C GLU A 208 3.22 20.27 -4.99
N PRO A 209 3.59 21.44 -4.46
CA PRO A 209 3.12 21.90 -3.16
C PRO A 209 1.59 21.90 -3.02
N ASN A 210 0.88 22.29 -4.08
CA ASN A 210 -0.58 22.38 -4.09
C ASN A 210 -1.28 21.15 -4.72
N HIS A 211 -0.52 20.24 -5.38
CA HIS A 211 -1.06 19.15 -6.19
C HIS A 211 -0.37 17.82 -5.84
N GLY A 212 -0.82 17.17 -4.77
CA GLY A 212 -0.36 15.85 -4.33
C GLY A 212 -1.21 14.72 -4.93
N SER A 213 -2.40 14.52 -4.38
CA SER A 213 -3.34 13.48 -4.87
C SER A 213 -4.00 13.84 -6.20
N ASP A 214 -3.99 15.11 -6.60
CA ASP A 214 -4.47 15.58 -7.91
C ASP A 214 -3.33 16.10 -8.80
N PRO A 215 -2.52 15.24 -9.40
CA PRO A 215 -1.47 15.64 -10.33
C PRO A 215 -2.02 16.16 -11.67
N SER A 216 -3.34 16.01 -11.93
CA SER A 216 -3.97 16.53 -13.12
C SER A 216 -4.03 18.06 -13.16
N SER A 217 -4.04 18.67 -11.98
CA SER A 217 -4.08 20.14 -11.81
C SER A 217 -2.69 20.78 -11.71
N MET A 218 -1.61 20.04 -11.98
CA MET A 218 -0.23 20.56 -11.85
C MET A 218 -0.04 21.94 -12.51
N GLU A 219 0.73 22.77 -11.86
CA GLU A 219 1.04 24.14 -12.26
C GLU A 219 2.35 24.27 -13.03
N THR A 220 3.31 23.36 -12.83
CA THR A 220 4.59 23.34 -13.56
C THR A 220 4.35 23.28 -15.06
N THR A 221 4.94 24.22 -15.79
CA THR A 221 4.81 24.37 -17.25
C THR A 221 6.11 24.15 -17.99
N ALA A 222 6.00 23.65 -19.21
CA ALA A 222 7.06 23.61 -20.20
C ALA A 222 6.57 24.37 -21.44
N THR A 223 7.06 25.60 -21.63
CA THR A 223 6.66 26.46 -22.73
C THR A 223 7.56 26.22 -23.94
N LYS A 224 6.97 25.90 -25.09
CA LYS A 224 7.71 25.73 -26.34
C LYS A 224 8.21 27.07 -26.84
N THR A 225 9.49 27.11 -27.24
CA THR A 225 10.16 28.26 -27.87
C THR A 225 10.75 27.87 -29.23
N SER A 226 11.36 28.82 -29.94
CA SER A 226 12.10 28.53 -31.19
C SER A 226 13.29 27.60 -30.97
N ASP A 227 13.91 27.66 -29.79
CA ASP A 227 15.18 27.00 -29.48
C ASP A 227 15.03 25.79 -28.55
N GLY A 228 13.79 25.36 -28.27
CA GLY A 228 13.49 24.24 -27.38
C GLY A 228 12.36 24.56 -26.41
N TRP A 229 12.60 24.41 -25.12
CA TRP A 229 11.61 24.49 -24.04
C TRP A 229 12.10 25.37 -22.88
N VAL A 230 11.17 26.04 -22.21
CA VAL A 230 11.43 26.76 -20.95
C VAL A 230 10.53 26.18 -19.87
N LEU A 231 11.14 25.59 -18.81
CA LEU A 231 10.42 25.02 -17.66
C LEU A 231 10.34 26.03 -16.53
N ASN A 232 9.12 26.18 -15.99
CA ASN A 232 8.84 27.01 -14.82
C ASN A 232 7.92 26.25 -13.84
N GLY A 233 8.20 26.34 -12.52
CA GLY A 233 7.38 25.73 -11.50
C GLY A 233 8.22 25.13 -10.37
N SER A 234 7.55 24.34 -9.53
CA SER A 234 8.20 23.67 -8.40
C SER A 234 7.64 22.28 -8.14
N LYS A 235 8.50 21.39 -7.61
CA LYS A 235 8.12 20.05 -7.17
C LYS A 235 8.52 19.88 -5.71
N THR A 236 7.78 19.07 -4.97
CA THR A 236 8.05 18.85 -3.54
C THR A 236 7.97 17.36 -3.17
N TRP A 237 8.58 17.00 -2.06
CA TRP A 237 8.68 15.62 -1.56
C TRP A 237 9.39 14.67 -2.54
N ILE A 238 10.38 15.17 -3.26
CA ILE A 238 11.06 14.41 -4.31
C ILE A 238 12.25 13.67 -3.72
N SER A 239 12.15 12.35 -3.65
CA SER A 239 13.24 11.47 -3.21
C SER A 239 14.42 11.58 -4.16
N ASN A 240 15.62 11.53 -3.61
CA ASN A 240 16.91 11.67 -4.28
C ASN A 240 17.20 13.08 -4.86
N ALA A 241 16.24 14.01 -4.96
CA ALA A 241 16.45 15.29 -5.65
C ALA A 241 17.72 16.07 -5.21
N PRO A 242 18.06 16.16 -3.91
CA PRO A 242 19.27 16.90 -3.49
C PRO A 242 20.60 16.30 -3.96
N VAL A 243 20.61 15.01 -4.31
CA VAL A 243 21.81 14.27 -4.78
C VAL A 243 21.69 13.84 -6.24
N ALA A 244 20.56 14.15 -6.90
CA ALA A 244 20.30 13.72 -8.26
C ALA A 244 21.23 14.41 -9.25
N ASP A 245 21.70 13.65 -10.23
CA ASP A 245 22.42 14.10 -11.42
C ASP A 245 21.47 14.26 -12.60
N LEU A 246 20.33 13.51 -12.61
CA LEU A 246 19.30 13.54 -13.63
C LEU A 246 17.90 13.68 -13.00
N PHE A 247 17.12 14.62 -13.51
CA PHE A 247 15.77 14.93 -13.05
C PHE A 247 14.76 14.58 -14.14
N VAL A 248 13.84 13.64 -13.88
CA VAL A 248 12.69 13.39 -14.73
C VAL A 248 11.56 14.30 -14.26
N ILE A 249 11.30 15.36 -15.00
CA ILE A 249 10.31 16.39 -14.65
C ILE A 249 9.05 16.24 -15.49
N TRP A 250 7.92 16.08 -14.83
CA TRP A 250 6.61 16.09 -15.47
C TRP A 250 6.04 17.51 -15.45
N ALA A 251 5.76 18.04 -16.63
CA ALA A 251 5.26 19.41 -16.82
C ALA A 251 4.14 19.46 -17.84
N ARG A 252 3.27 20.42 -17.68
CA ARG A 252 2.22 20.74 -18.65
C ARG A 252 2.81 21.54 -19.79
N VAL A 253 2.72 21.03 -20.99
CA VAL A 253 3.18 21.72 -22.19
C VAL A 253 2.34 22.96 -22.43
N VAL A 254 2.98 24.05 -22.85
CA VAL A 254 2.33 25.29 -23.33
C VAL A 254 2.89 25.62 -24.72
N GLU A 255 2.02 25.60 -25.72
CA GLU A 255 2.35 25.94 -27.12
C GLU A 255 1.38 27.02 -27.61
N ASN A 256 1.93 28.07 -28.20
CA ASN A 256 1.14 29.23 -28.68
C ASN A 256 0.21 29.84 -27.60
N GLY A 257 0.60 29.77 -26.33
CA GLY A 257 -0.20 30.26 -25.21
C GLY A 257 -1.28 29.31 -24.71
N GLU A 258 -1.48 28.16 -25.35
CA GLU A 258 -2.47 27.17 -24.97
C GLU A 258 -1.86 26.05 -24.12
N LYS A 259 -2.56 25.65 -23.04
CA LYS A 259 -2.16 24.55 -22.17
C LYS A 259 -2.51 23.21 -22.83
N GLY A 260 -1.49 22.42 -23.10
CA GLY A 260 -1.58 21.07 -23.65
C GLY A 260 -1.49 19.95 -22.61
N LYS A 261 -1.03 18.79 -23.07
CA LYS A 261 -0.86 17.58 -22.26
C LYS A 261 0.36 17.67 -21.35
N VAL A 262 0.37 16.82 -20.34
CA VAL A 262 1.57 16.59 -19.49
C VAL A 262 2.57 15.75 -20.27
N ARG A 263 3.85 16.16 -20.25
CA ARG A 263 4.98 15.47 -20.88
C ARG A 263 6.13 15.34 -19.89
N GLY A 264 7.01 14.40 -20.10
CA GLY A 264 8.23 14.19 -19.32
C GLY A 264 9.44 14.87 -19.96
N PHE A 265 10.29 15.49 -19.14
CA PHE A 265 11.51 16.15 -19.55
C PHE A 265 12.69 15.64 -18.71
N LEU A 266 13.83 15.43 -19.35
CA LEU A 266 15.09 15.09 -18.70
C LEU A 266 15.89 16.36 -18.49
N VAL A 267 16.19 16.68 -17.24
CA VAL A 267 16.98 17.86 -16.85
C VAL A 267 18.23 17.40 -16.12
N GLU A 268 19.39 17.80 -16.60
CA GLU A 268 20.66 17.46 -15.97
C GLU A 268 20.99 18.42 -14.81
N LYS A 269 21.71 17.94 -13.81
CA LYS A 269 22.24 18.73 -12.71
C LYS A 269 23.10 19.89 -13.24
N GLY A 270 22.97 21.04 -12.60
CA GLY A 270 23.72 22.24 -12.99
C GLY A 270 23.09 23.04 -14.14
N THR A 271 21.94 22.60 -14.70
CA THR A 271 21.18 23.42 -15.64
C THR A 271 20.79 24.77 -14.98
N PRO A 272 21.08 25.90 -15.59
CA PRO A 272 20.74 27.21 -15.02
C PRO A 272 19.24 27.33 -14.71
N GLY A 273 18.91 27.89 -13.54
CA GLY A 273 17.53 28.03 -13.08
C GLY A 273 16.99 26.81 -12.31
N LEU A 274 17.74 25.70 -12.26
CA LEU A 274 17.37 24.51 -11.49
C LEU A 274 18.03 24.51 -10.10
N SER A 275 17.26 24.29 -9.04
CA SER A 275 17.78 24.02 -7.70
C SER A 275 16.97 22.95 -6.99
N ALA A 276 17.64 22.17 -6.11
CA ALA A 276 17.03 21.04 -5.42
C ALA A 276 17.44 20.95 -3.94
N PRO A 277 17.01 21.90 -3.08
CA PRO A 277 17.35 21.89 -1.65
C PRO A 277 16.67 20.72 -0.92
N ALA A 278 17.38 20.22 0.12
CA ALA A 278 16.88 19.13 0.94
C ALA A 278 15.78 19.58 1.92
N ILE A 279 14.76 18.74 2.08
CA ILE A 279 13.78 18.83 3.17
C ILE A 279 14.37 18.08 4.38
N LYS A 280 14.52 18.77 5.50
CA LYS A 280 15.11 18.26 6.74
C LYS A 280 14.05 18.07 7.84
N ASN A 281 14.47 17.42 8.93
CA ASN A 281 13.63 17.17 10.12
C ASN A 281 12.37 16.33 9.81
N LYS A 282 12.48 15.38 8.89
CA LYS A 282 11.39 14.46 8.59
C LYS A 282 11.14 13.53 9.78
N MET A 283 9.87 13.21 10.02
CA MET A 283 9.46 12.19 10.99
C MET A 283 9.84 10.77 10.54
N SER A 284 9.93 10.54 9.24
CA SER A 284 9.99 9.24 8.60
C SER A 284 10.91 9.28 7.38
N LEU A 285 11.31 8.10 6.87
CA LEU A 285 12.24 7.94 5.74
C LEU A 285 13.52 8.77 5.92
N ARG A 286 14.02 8.82 7.17
CA ARG A 286 15.17 9.66 7.54
C ARG A 286 16.49 9.12 6.98
N ALA A 287 16.55 7.80 6.70
CA ALA A 287 17.69 7.17 6.02
C ALA A 287 17.68 7.36 4.50
N SER A 288 16.74 8.15 3.95
CA SER A 288 16.77 8.60 2.56
C SER A 288 16.72 10.13 2.48
N ILE A 289 17.22 10.68 1.36
CA ILE A 289 17.22 12.11 1.12
C ILE A 289 16.01 12.51 0.28
N THR A 290 15.35 13.60 0.66
CA THR A 290 14.16 14.12 -0.02
C THR A 290 14.32 15.63 -0.19
N GLY A 291 13.90 16.19 -1.31
CA GLY A 291 14.01 17.63 -1.57
C GLY A 291 12.80 18.23 -2.25
N SER A 292 12.84 19.53 -2.39
CA SER A 292 12.02 20.29 -3.34
C SER A 292 12.85 20.59 -4.58
N ILE A 293 12.20 20.73 -5.73
CA ILE A 293 12.82 21.15 -6.99
C ILE A 293 12.20 22.48 -7.38
N PHE A 294 13.02 23.47 -7.62
CA PHE A 294 12.59 24.77 -8.14
C PHE A 294 13.18 24.98 -9.53
N MET A 295 12.34 25.46 -10.44
CA MET A 295 12.66 25.72 -11.84
C MET A 295 12.23 27.14 -12.17
N GLU A 296 13.21 27.98 -12.52
CA GLU A 296 13.02 29.37 -12.90
C GLU A 296 13.71 29.60 -14.25
N ASP A 297 12.90 29.70 -15.30
CA ASP A 297 13.34 29.86 -16.69
C ASP A 297 14.40 28.82 -17.13
N VAL A 298 14.21 27.56 -16.73
CA VAL A 298 15.10 26.46 -17.10
C VAL A 298 14.98 26.17 -18.58
N LYS A 299 16.02 26.50 -19.33
CA LYS A 299 16.07 26.32 -20.79
C LYS A 299 16.58 24.94 -21.16
N LEU A 300 15.85 24.25 -22.01
CA LEU A 300 16.16 22.91 -22.49
C LEU A 300 16.07 22.82 -24.00
N SER A 301 16.94 22.03 -24.63
CA SER A 301 16.79 21.65 -26.02
C SER A 301 15.60 20.70 -26.23
N ASP A 302 15.20 20.49 -27.47
CA ASP A 302 14.13 19.55 -27.82
C ASP A 302 14.48 18.10 -27.41
N ASP A 303 15.76 17.76 -27.36
CA ASP A 303 16.24 16.43 -26.96
C ASP A 303 15.98 16.11 -25.46
N ALA A 304 15.62 17.12 -24.65
CA ALA A 304 15.27 16.90 -23.26
C ALA A 304 13.85 16.28 -23.11
N LEU A 305 12.98 16.43 -24.09
CA LEU A 305 11.64 15.86 -24.06
C LEU A 305 11.73 14.34 -24.19
N LEU A 306 10.98 13.60 -23.37
CA LEU A 306 10.71 12.19 -23.57
C LEU A 306 9.70 12.05 -24.72
N PRO A 307 10.11 11.67 -25.95
CA PRO A 307 9.29 11.87 -27.16
C PRO A 307 8.01 11.01 -27.16
N LYS A 308 8.03 9.85 -26.49
CA LYS A 308 6.88 8.94 -26.42
C LYS A 308 5.96 9.21 -25.23
N SER A 309 6.32 10.14 -24.33
CA SER A 309 5.44 10.50 -23.20
C SER A 309 4.17 11.21 -23.71
N ASN A 310 3.00 10.90 -23.12
CA ASN A 310 1.72 11.46 -23.61
C ASN A 310 0.66 11.48 -22.50
N GLY A 311 0.43 12.65 -21.92
CA GLY A 311 -0.55 12.85 -20.85
C GLY A 311 -0.17 12.18 -19.54
N LEU A 312 -1.11 12.13 -18.60
CA LEU A 312 -0.94 11.56 -17.26
C LEU A 312 -0.74 10.04 -17.25
N GLY A 313 -1.16 9.35 -18.30
CA GLY A 313 -0.91 7.90 -18.42
C GLY A 313 0.57 7.54 -18.33
N SER A 314 1.47 8.41 -18.81
CA SER A 314 2.91 8.17 -18.76
C SER A 314 3.46 8.17 -17.32
N PRO A 315 3.29 9.20 -16.47
CA PRO A 315 3.75 9.13 -15.09
C PRO A 315 3.01 8.05 -14.29
N PHE A 316 1.74 7.76 -14.57
CA PHE A 316 0.99 6.73 -13.86
C PHE A 316 1.47 5.32 -14.16
N SER A 317 1.95 5.03 -15.37
CA SER A 317 2.58 3.74 -15.66
C SER A 317 3.84 3.52 -14.82
N CYS A 318 4.65 4.59 -14.63
CA CYS A 318 5.82 4.55 -13.76
C CYS A 318 5.44 4.28 -12.30
N LEU A 319 4.40 4.98 -11.81
CA LEU A 319 3.89 4.78 -10.45
C LEU A 319 3.38 3.36 -10.23
N ASN A 320 2.76 2.71 -11.22
CA ASN A 320 2.29 1.34 -11.07
C ASN A 320 3.45 0.34 -10.85
N ASN A 321 4.61 0.56 -11.49
CA ASN A 321 5.80 -0.25 -11.22
C ASN A 321 6.36 -0.01 -9.82
N ALA A 322 6.43 1.23 -9.38
CA ALA A 322 6.87 1.57 -8.04
C ALA A 322 5.92 1.02 -6.96
N ARG A 323 4.61 1.17 -7.13
CA ARG A 323 3.57 0.62 -6.25
C ARG A 323 3.64 -0.90 -6.11
N TYR A 324 3.96 -1.59 -7.20
CA TYR A 324 4.20 -3.03 -7.18
C TYR A 324 5.38 -3.37 -6.25
N GLY A 325 6.52 -2.69 -6.38
CA GLY A 325 7.68 -2.86 -5.49
C GLY A 325 7.36 -2.53 -4.03
N ILE A 326 6.52 -1.50 -3.77
CA ILE A 326 6.05 -1.17 -2.42
C ILE A 326 5.27 -2.34 -1.81
N SER A 327 4.38 -2.98 -2.59
CA SER A 327 3.55 -4.09 -2.07
C SER A 327 4.37 -5.26 -1.54
N TRP A 328 5.57 -5.48 -2.06
CA TRP A 328 6.53 -6.45 -1.55
C TRP A 328 7.35 -5.92 -0.37
N GLY A 329 7.89 -4.71 -0.53
CA GLY A 329 8.83 -4.12 0.41
C GLY A 329 8.25 -3.97 1.82
N VAL A 330 7.04 -3.42 1.94
CA VAL A 330 6.39 -3.22 3.24
C VAL A 330 6.14 -4.52 4.02
N MET A 331 5.98 -5.66 3.29
CA MET A 331 5.90 -6.97 3.94
C MET A 331 7.26 -7.39 4.49
N GLY A 332 8.37 -7.09 3.81
CA GLY A 332 9.72 -7.28 4.34
C GLY A 332 9.95 -6.49 5.64
N ALA A 333 9.52 -5.23 5.68
CA ALA A 333 9.58 -4.43 6.90
C ALA A 333 8.73 -5.03 8.04
N LEU A 334 7.53 -5.54 7.72
CA LEU A 334 6.67 -6.22 8.71
C LEU A 334 7.31 -7.51 9.23
N GLU A 335 7.95 -8.29 8.37
CA GLU A 335 8.66 -9.51 8.76
C GLU A 335 9.84 -9.21 9.71
N ASP A 336 10.59 -8.12 9.50
CA ASP A 336 11.62 -7.68 10.45
C ASP A 336 11.00 -7.31 11.81
N CYS A 337 9.88 -6.59 11.80
CA CYS A 337 9.15 -6.26 13.03
C CYS A 337 8.68 -7.52 13.78
N ILE A 338 8.18 -8.53 13.05
CA ILE A 338 7.74 -9.81 13.64
C ILE A 338 8.92 -10.54 14.27
N ALA A 339 10.04 -10.67 13.54
CA ALA A 339 11.24 -11.36 14.03
C ALA A 339 11.76 -10.71 15.32
N ARG A 340 11.93 -9.39 15.34
CA ARG A 340 12.42 -8.65 16.51
C ARG A 340 11.46 -8.71 17.69
N ALA A 341 10.17 -8.54 17.47
CA ALA A 341 9.17 -8.62 18.53
C ALA A 341 9.07 -10.04 19.13
N ARG A 342 9.20 -11.07 18.27
CA ARG A 342 9.22 -12.47 18.66
C ARG A 342 10.44 -12.78 19.54
N ASP A 343 11.62 -12.41 19.08
CA ASP A 343 12.87 -12.68 19.80
C ASP A 343 12.88 -11.95 21.16
N TYR A 344 12.48 -10.68 21.17
CA TYR A 344 12.26 -9.94 22.41
C TYR A 344 11.27 -10.64 23.34
N ALA A 345 10.15 -11.13 22.84
CA ALA A 345 9.13 -11.80 23.66
C ALA A 345 9.61 -13.15 24.22
N LEU A 346 10.52 -13.84 23.53
CA LEU A 346 11.14 -15.09 24.01
C LEU A 346 12.16 -14.84 25.13
N GLU A 347 12.91 -13.74 25.06
CA GLU A 347 13.98 -13.41 26.02
C GLU A 347 13.45 -12.65 27.25
N ARG A 348 12.52 -11.72 27.04
CA ARG A 348 12.00 -10.85 28.11
C ARG A 348 11.09 -11.59 29.07
N ASN A 349 11.48 -11.65 30.34
CA ASN A 349 10.68 -12.26 31.39
C ASN A 349 9.89 -11.21 32.17
N GLN A 350 8.59 -11.44 32.36
CA GLN A 350 7.71 -10.74 33.29
C GLN A 350 6.78 -11.75 33.96
N PHE A 351 6.38 -11.50 35.20
CA PHE A 351 5.57 -12.42 35.99
C PHE A 351 6.24 -13.85 36.06
N LYS A 352 7.57 -13.88 36.15
CA LYS A 352 8.43 -15.09 36.28
C LYS A 352 8.43 -16.03 35.06
N ARG A 353 8.02 -15.54 33.87
CA ARG A 353 8.02 -16.33 32.63
C ARG A 353 8.22 -15.43 31.39
N PRO A 354 8.66 -15.97 30.25
CA PRO A 354 8.81 -15.19 29.00
C PRO A 354 7.50 -14.54 28.56
N LEU A 355 7.57 -13.34 27.97
CA LEU A 355 6.39 -12.66 27.40
C LEU A 355 5.69 -13.53 26.36
N ALA A 356 6.44 -14.30 25.57
CA ALA A 356 5.89 -15.23 24.56
C ALA A 356 4.94 -16.29 25.15
N SER A 357 4.93 -16.52 26.48
CA SER A 357 4.01 -17.45 27.14
C SER A 357 2.59 -16.87 27.36
N PHE A 358 2.37 -15.58 27.08
CA PHE A 358 1.07 -14.94 27.28
C PHE A 358 0.24 -14.93 26.00
N GLN A 359 -1.02 -15.33 26.09
CA GLN A 359 -1.90 -15.48 24.92
C GLN A 359 -2.09 -14.16 24.12
N LEU A 360 -2.16 -13.00 24.78
CA LEU A 360 -2.28 -11.71 24.09
C LEU A 360 -1.03 -11.38 23.27
N ILE A 361 0.17 -11.79 23.70
CA ILE A 361 1.40 -11.63 22.93
C ILE A 361 1.40 -12.60 21.75
N GLN A 362 1.04 -13.87 21.99
CA GLN A 362 0.93 -14.89 20.94
C GLN A 362 -0.05 -14.45 19.84
N LYS A 363 -1.22 -13.88 20.24
CA LYS A 363 -2.20 -13.36 19.28
C LYS A 363 -1.63 -12.26 18.40
N LYS A 364 -0.93 -11.27 18.98
CA LYS A 364 -0.30 -10.17 18.20
C LYS A 364 0.67 -10.70 17.15
N LEU A 365 1.51 -11.66 17.52
CA LEU A 365 2.47 -12.29 16.61
C LEU A 365 1.78 -13.13 15.53
N ALA A 366 0.73 -13.88 15.89
CA ALA A 366 -0.03 -14.70 14.94
C ALA A 366 -0.76 -13.85 13.90
N ASP A 367 -1.44 -12.78 14.33
CA ASP A 367 -2.16 -11.86 13.44
C ASP A 367 -1.17 -11.20 12.45
N ALA A 368 -0.04 -10.68 12.95
CA ALA A 368 0.98 -10.05 12.12
C ALA A 368 1.61 -11.03 11.10
N SER A 369 1.94 -12.26 11.55
CA SER A 369 2.48 -13.31 10.67
C SER A 369 1.49 -13.72 9.59
N THR A 370 0.19 -13.80 9.92
CA THR A 370 -0.86 -14.09 8.94
C THR A 370 -0.94 -13.00 7.89
N ALA A 371 -0.98 -11.73 8.30
CA ALA A 371 -1.02 -10.59 7.38
C ALA A 371 0.19 -10.54 6.45
N ALA A 372 1.40 -10.73 6.98
CA ALA A 372 2.63 -10.75 6.19
C ALA A 372 2.62 -11.88 5.15
N THR A 373 2.24 -13.10 5.57
CA THR A 373 2.20 -14.27 4.69
C THR A 373 1.21 -14.12 3.55
N LEU A 374 -0.02 -13.69 3.85
CA LEU A 374 -1.06 -13.48 2.83
C LEU A 374 -0.71 -12.31 1.90
N GLY A 375 -0.14 -11.23 2.44
CA GLY A 375 0.34 -10.09 1.67
C GLY A 375 1.43 -10.45 0.68
N LEU A 376 2.40 -11.30 1.08
CA LEU A 376 3.46 -11.81 0.20
C LEU A 376 2.93 -12.73 -0.89
N LEU A 377 2.02 -13.65 -0.57
CA LEU A 377 1.39 -14.52 -1.57
C LEU A 377 0.58 -13.73 -2.60
N GLY A 378 -0.14 -12.69 -2.15
CA GLY A 378 -0.84 -11.77 -3.06
C GLY A 378 0.13 -11.00 -3.98
N ALA A 379 1.24 -10.50 -3.43
CA ALA A 379 2.28 -9.82 -4.19
C ALA A 379 2.98 -10.75 -5.19
N LEU A 380 3.25 -12.01 -4.80
CA LEU A 380 3.78 -13.04 -5.69
C LEU A 380 2.84 -13.31 -6.87
N GLN A 381 1.54 -13.51 -6.60
CA GLN A 381 0.56 -13.73 -7.68
C GLN A 381 0.49 -12.52 -8.62
N LEU A 382 0.51 -11.29 -8.09
CA LEU A 382 0.55 -10.09 -8.91
C LEU A 382 1.81 -10.04 -9.78
N GLY A 383 2.98 -10.45 -9.24
CA GLY A 383 4.22 -10.57 -10.01
C GLY A 383 4.11 -11.55 -11.17
N ARG A 384 3.53 -12.72 -10.93
CA ARG A 384 3.28 -13.72 -11.99
C ARG A 384 2.35 -13.19 -13.09
N LEU A 385 1.32 -12.40 -12.71
CA LEU A 385 0.43 -11.74 -13.67
C LEU A 385 1.17 -10.64 -14.46
N LYS A 386 2.05 -9.86 -13.79
CA LYS A 386 2.87 -8.84 -14.49
C LYS A 386 3.78 -9.46 -15.53
N ASP A 387 4.45 -10.55 -15.21
CA ASP A 387 5.36 -11.25 -16.14
C ASP A 387 4.63 -11.82 -17.35
N LYS A 388 3.33 -12.12 -17.21
CA LYS A 388 2.46 -12.56 -18.32
C LYS A 388 1.78 -11.41 -19.07
N GLY A 389 1.86 -10.17 -18.60
CA GLY A 389 1.10 -9.05 -19.16
C GLY A 389 -0.40 -9.06 -18.82
N GLU A 390 -0.82 -9.86 -17.83
CA GLU A 390 -2.23 -10.06 -17.42
C GLU A 390 -2.60 -9.26 -16.17
N TRP A 391 -2.03 -8.09 -15.98
CA TRP A 391 -2.23 -7.24 -14.80
C TRP A 391 -2.96 -5.94 -15.13
N SER A 392 -3.55 -5.31 -14.11
CA SER A 392 -4.18 -3.99 -14.21
C SER A 392 -3.73 -3.06 -13.07
N SER A 393 -3.97 -1.74 -13.25
CA SER A 393 -3.73 -0.73 -12.21
C SER A 393 -4.52 -1.00 -10.92
N ASP A 394 -5.72 -1.58 -11.06
CA ASP A 394 -6.59 -1.91 -9.94
C ASP A 394 -5.99 -3.01 -9.06
N MET A 395 -5.42 -4.06 -9.67
CA MET A 395 -4.72 -5.13 -8.97
C MET A 395 -3.52 -4.58 -8.19
N VAL A 396 -2.75 -3.67 -8.80
CA VAL A 396 -1.61 -3.01 -8.15
C VAL A 396 -2.09 -2.14 -6.98
N SER A 397 -3.17 -1.36 -7.19
CA SER A 397 -3.77 -0.51 -6.15
C SER A 397 -4.29 -1.33 -4.98
N MET A 398 -4.98 -2.44 -5.25
CA MET A 398 -5.45 -3.37 -4.23
C MET A 398 -4.31 -3.88 -3.36
N MET A 399 -3.23 -4.38 -3.98
CA MET A 399 -2.11 -4.95 -3.24
C MET A 399 -1.31 -3.89 -2.47
N LYS A 400 -1.06 -2.71 -3.07
CA LYS A 400 -0.39 -1.60 -2.38
C LYS A 400 -1.19 -1.14 -1.17
N ARG A 401 -2.51 -0.91 -1.34
CA ARG A 401 -3.40 -0.48 -0.26
C ARG A 401 -3.42 -1.49 0.89
N ASN A 402 -3.67 -2.78 0.58
CA ASN A 402 -3.74 -3.84 1.59
C ASN A 402 -2.42 -3.95 2.35
N ASN A 403 -1.32 -4.16 1.64
CA ASN A 403 -0.04 -4.48 2.26
C ASN A 403 0.52 -3.30 3.07
N CYS A 404 0.39 -2.06 2.58
CA CYS A 404 0.79 -0.89 3.38
C CYS A 404 -0.06 -0.71 4.63
N GLY A 405 -1.38 -0.91 4.54
CA GLY A 405 -2.30 -0.81 5.69
C GLY A 405 -2.00 -1.86 6.76
N GLU A 406 -1.85 -3.13 6.35
CA GLU A 406 -1.52 -4.24 7.24
C GLU A 406 -0.14 -4.08 7.90
N ALA A 407 0.89 -3.71 7.12
CA ALA A 407 2.22 -3.50 7.66
C ALA A 407 2.24 -2.36 8.70
N LEU A 408 1.60 -1.24 8.40
CA LEU A 408 1.48 -0.10 9.31
C LEU A 408 0.71 -0.48 10.59
N HIS A 409 -0.41 -1.17 10.47
CA HIS A 409 -1.22 -1.60 11.60
C HIS A 409 -0.42 -2.52 12.52
N HIS A 410 0.12 -3.59 11.95
CA HIS A 410 0.80 -4.62 12.74
C HIS A 410 2.15 -4.15 13.30
N SER A 411 2.91 -3.29 12.63
CA SER A 411 4.13 -2.71 13.20
C SER A 411 3.85 -1.94 14.49
N ARG A 412 2.74 -1.18 14.55
CA ARG A 412 2.30 -0.46 15.76
C ARG A 412 1.85 -1.41 16.86
N VAL A 413 1.12 -2.48 16.50
CA VAL A 413 0.68 -3.50 17.46
C VAL A 413 1.87 -4.25 18.07
N LEU A 414 2.92 -4.51 17.26
CA LEU A 414 4.13 -5.18 17.70
C LEU A 414 5.00 -4.30 18.62
N LEU A 415 4.96 -2.96 18.49
CA LEU A 415 5.61 -2.05 19.43
C LEU A 415 5.15 -2.26 20.87
N ASP A 416 3.87 -2.55 21.11
CA ASP A 416 3.34 -2.78 22.46
C ASP A 416 4.03 -3.94 23.18
N ILE A 417 4.56 -4.93 22.43
CA ILE A 417 5.27 -6.09 23.03
C ILE A 417 6.54 -5.64 23.74
N LEU A 418 7.19 -4.59 23.23
CA LEU A 418 8.43 -4.06 23.77
C LEU A 418 8.21 -3.17 25.01
N GLY A 419 6.98 -2.72 25.25
CA GLY A 419 6.66 -1.79 26.35
C GLY A 419 7.49 -0.50 26.23
N GLY A 420 8.13 -0.04 27.32
CA GLY A 420 8.97 1.16 27.31
C GLY A 420 10.16 1.12 26.35
N ASN A 421 10.68 -0.06 26.05
CA ASN A 421 11.79 -0.26 25.11
C ASN A 421 11.41 0.07 23.66
N ALA A 422 10.11 0.12 23.35
CA ALA A 422 9.61 0.58 22.04
C ALA A 422 10.06 2.00 21.67
N CYS A 423 10.38 2.83 22.68
CA CYS A 423 10.85 4.20 22.49
C CYS A 423 12.33 4.28 22.06
N SER A 424 13.10 3.17 22.15
CA SER A 424 14.49 3.13 21.70
C SER A 424 14.58 2.67 20.25
N ASP A 425 15.35 3.40 19.45
CA ASP A 425 15.58 3.06 18.03
C ASP A 425 16.46 1.82 17.83
N GLU A 426 17.13 1.35 18.88
CA GLU A 426 17.91 0.10 18.90
C GLU A 426 17.05 -1.13 18.56
N TYR A 427 15.74 -1.06 18.85
CA TYR A 427 14.81 -2.17 18.55
C TYR A 427 14.23 -2.12 17.13
N HIS A 428 14.52 -1.10 16.35
CA HIS A 428 14.16 -0.88 14.95
C HIS A 428 12.64 -0.79 14.64
N ILE A 429 11.75 -1.42 15.41
CA ILE A 429 10.31 -1.48 15.10
C ILE A 429 9.69 -0.08 15.05
N GLY A 430 10.10 0.85 15.94
CA GLY A 430 9.63 2.23 15.92
C GLY A 430 9.99 2.97 14.62
N ARG A 431 11.19 2.72 14.08
CA ARG A 431 11.64 3.24 12.79
C ARG A 431 10.79 2.70 11.64
N HIS A 432 10.52 1.39 11.62
CA HIS A 432 9.63 0.79 10.63
C HIS A 432 8.21 1.34 10.73
N ALA A 433 7.65 1.48 11.92
CA ALA A 433 6.31 2.04 12.12
C ALA A 433 6.21 3.48 11.60
N ALA A 434 7.24 4.32 11.83
CA ALA A 434 7.31 5.66 11.30
C ALA A 434 7.42 5.66 9.75
N ASN A 435 8.27 4.80 9.19
CA ASN A 435 8.46 4.68 7.75
C ASN A 435 7.20 4.17 7.04
N LEU A 436 6.53 3.17 7.60
CA LEU A 436 5.30 2.58 7.05
C LEU A 436 4.12 3.56 7.04
N GLN A 437 4.10 4.57 7.94
CA GLN A 437 3.12 5.66 7.85
C GLN A 437 3.26 6.42 6.52
N VAL A 438 4.49 6.68 6.07
CA VAL A 438 4.73 7.34 4.78
C VAL A 438 4.49 6.37 3.61
N ALA A 439 4.88 5.09 3.75
CA ALA A 439 4.58 4.08 2.74
C ALA A 439 3.06 3.94 2.47
N ASN A 440 2.24 4.12 3.52
CA ASN A 440 0.78 4.15 3.40
C ASN A 440 0.23 5.43 2.73
N THR A 441 1.06 6.48 2.62
CA THR A 441 0.66 7.82 2.15
C THR A 441 1.15 8.13 0.74
N TYR A 442 2.42 7.81 0.41
CA TYR A 442 3.02 8.19 -0.86
C TYR A 442 2.55 7.32 -2.04
N GLU A 443 2.86 7.78 -3.27
CA GLU A 443 2.52 7.09 -4.52
C GLU A 443 1.02 6.75 -4.64
N GLY A 444 0.17 7.63 -4.16
CA GLY A 444 -1.25 7.43 -3.92
C GLY A 444 -1.50 7.06 -2.46
N THR A 445 -2.33 7.85 -1.79
CA THR A 445 -2.73 7.56 -0.40
C THR A 445 -3.56 6.28 -0.33
N ASN A 446 -3.67 5.70 0.87
CA ASN A 446 -4.54 4.56 1.11
C ASN A 446 -5.97 4.83 0.62
N ASP A 447 -6.47 6.07 0.81
CA ASP A 447 -7.81 6.49 0.40
C ASP A 447 -7.92 6.58 -1.12
N ILE A 448 -6.94 7.18 -1.82
CA ILE A 448 -6.90 7.21 -3.30
C ILE A 448 -6.92 5.78 -3.88
N HIS A 449 -6.17 4.86 -3.30
CA HIS A 449 -6.24 3.45 -3.72
C HIS A 449 -7.58 2.80 -3.35
N GLY A 450 -8.25 3.29 -2.29
CA GLY A 450 -9.60 2.92 -1.92
C GLY A 450 -10.65 3.36 -2.94
N GLU A 451 -10.40 4.43 -3.70
CA GLU A 451 -11.27 4.91 -4.78
C GLU A 451 -10.99 4.20 -6.12
N ILE A 452 -9.71 3.94 -6.43
CA ILE A 452 -9.33 3.27 -7.68
C ILE A 452 -9.89 1.84 -7.72
N TRP A 453 -9.68 1.05 -6.66
CA TRP A 453 -10.08 -0.35 -6.59
C TRP A 453 -11.59 -0.60 -6.74
N PRO A 454 -12.51 0.15 -6.07
CA PRO A 454 -13.94 -0.07 -6.23
C PRO A 454 -14.46 0.29 -7.62
N ASN A 455 -13.82 1.18 -8.37
CA ASN A 455 -14.25 1.52 -9.72
C ASN A 455 -14.24 0.29 -10.64
N GLY A 456 -13.24 -0.58 -10.52
CA GLY A 456 -13.20 -1.86 -11.23
C GLY A 456 -14.31 -2.83 -10.80
N LEU A 457 -14.71 -2.82 -9.51
CA LEU A 457 -15.76 -3.69 -8.98
C LEU A 457 -17.18 -3.30 -9.43
N VAL A 458 -17.44 -2.01 -9.62
CA VAL A 458 -18.79 -1.50 -9.86
C VAL A 458 -19.03 -1.01 -11.30
N ALA A 459 -17.98 -0.87 -12.11
CA ALA A 459 -18.06 -0.36 -13.47
C ALA A 459 -19.04 -1.15 -14.35
N GLU A 460 -19.05 -2.48 -14.23
CA GLU A 460 -19.97 -3.33 -14.99
C GLU A 460 -21.42 -3.28 -14.46
N ALA A 461 -21.60 -3.03 -13.16
CA ALA A 461 -22.91 -3.05 -12.51
C ALA A 461 -23.68 -1.74 -12.67
N THR A 462 -23.00 -0.63 -12.88
CA THR A 462 -23.63 0.69 -12.81
C THR A 462 -23.79 1.38 -14.17
N ASN A 463 -23.16 0.89 -15.24
CA ASN A 463 -23.01 1.62 -16.52
C ASN A 463 -22.54 3.09 -16.33
N VAL A 464 -21.99 3.40 -15.18
CA VAL A 464 -21.36 4.68 -14.86
C VAL A 464 -19.91 4.54 -15.27
N ALA A 465 -19.50 5.31 -16.27
CA ALA A 465 -18.08 5.41 -16.61
C ALA A 465 -17.29 5.71 -15.32
N PRO A 466 -16.14 5.04 -15.08
CA PRO A 466 -15.33 5.29 -13.89
C PRO A 466 -15.09 6.78 -13.76
N THR A 467 -15.38 7.36 -12.60
CA THR A 467 -15.06 8.76 -12.33
C THR A 467 -13.56 8.91 -12.45
N GLY A 468 -13.12 9.58 -13.50
CA GLY A 468 -11.80 9.50 -14.11
C GLY A 468 -10.64 9.86 -13.21
N PHE A 469 -10.02 8.87 -12.59
CA PHE A 469 -8.67 9.01 -12.01
C PHE A 469 -7.63 8.08 -12.63
N CYS A 470 -8.01 7.16 -13.51
CA CYS A 470 -7.02 6.34 -14.23
C CYS A 470 -7.61 5.63 -15.45
N SER A 471 -8.09 6.35 -16.45
CA SER A 471 -8.26 5.78 -17.76
C SER A 471 -7.82 6.78 -18.82
N SER A 472 -7.20 6.26 -19.86
CA SER A 472 -6.72 6.95 -21.06
C SER A 472 -7.84 7.50 -21.95
N TYR A 473 -8.93 8.01 -21.37
CA TYR A 473 -10.01 8.64 -22.11
C TYR A 473 -9.98 10.16 -21.95
N PRO A 474 -10.07 10.91 -23.05
CA PRO A 474 -10.13 12.36 -22.98
C PRO A 474 -11.42 12.80 -22.31
N TRP A 475 -11.31 13.70 -21.35
CA TRP A 475 -12.42 14.44 -20.76
C TRP A 475 -13.21 15.14 -21.88
N GLN A 476 -14.36 14.61 -22.22
CA GLN A 476 -15.36 15.36 -22.97
C GLN A 476 -16.37 15.93 -21.96
N GLY A 477 -16.29 17.25 -21.73
CA GLY A 477 -17.16 17.99 -20.81
C GLY A 477 -18.67 17.98 -21.19
N ASP A 478 -19.05 17.22 -22.20
CA ASP A 478 -20.42 17.19 -22.73
C ASP A 478 -21.35 16.21 -22.02
N TYR A 479 -20.83 15.26 -21.24
CA TYR A 479 -21.68 14.26 -20.60
C TYR A 479 -22.44 14.76 -19.37
N TRP A 480 -21.92 15.75 -18.64
CA TRP A 480 -22.65 16.38 -17.53
C TRP A 480 -23.83 17.20 -18.01
N LEU A 481 -23.69 17.91 -19.12
CA LEU A 481 -24.76 18.67 -19.73
C LEU A 481 -25.84 17.76 -20.35
N ALA A 482 -25.48 16.59 -20.87
CA ALA A 482 -26.43 15.60 -21.37
C ALA A 482 -27.27 14.96 -20.26
N GLY A 483 -26.65 14.56 -19.13
CA GLY A 483 -27.35 14.02 -17.97
C GLY A 483 -28.32 15.04 -17.34
N PHE A 484 -27.91 16.30 -17.22
CA PHE A 484 -28.80 17.38 -16.76
C PHE A 484 -29.95 17.70 -17.73
N ARG A 485 -29.72 17.66 -19.03
CA ARG A 485 -30.77 17.83 -20.04
C ARG A 485 -31.76 16.67 -20.02
N GLN A 486 -31.30 15.45 -19.84
CA GLN A 486 -32.16 14.26 -19.74
C GLN A 486 -33.00 14.28 -18.45
N LEU A 487 -32.43 14.63 -17.31
CA LEU A 487 -33.14 14.82 -16.03
C LEU A 487 -34.17 15.95 -16.12
N LYS A 488 -33.82 17.06 -16.76
CA LYS A 488 -34.75 18.18 -16.98
C LYS A 488 -35.90 17.80 -17.93
N SER A 489 -35.60 17.06 -18.99
CA SER A 489 -36.62 16.53 -19.93
C SER A 489 -37.57 15.54 -19.26
N GLU A 490 -37.05 14.64 -18.39
CA GLU A 490 -37.88 13.71 -17.62
C GLU A 490 -38.71 14.41 -16.53
N MET A 491 -38.18 15.45 -15.89
CA MET A 491 -38.94 16.28 -14.96
C MET A 491 -40.04 17.07 -15.66
N ASP A 492 -39.76 17.68 -16.81
CA ASP A 492 -40.74 18.44 -17.58
C ASP A 492 -41.84 17.54 -18.19
N SER A 493 -41.51 16.31 -18.57
CA SER A 493 -42.47 15.31 -19.06
C SER A 493 -43.41 14.75 -17.97
N LYS A 494 -43.00 14.78 -16.72
CA LYS A 494 -43.76 14.25 -15.55
C LYS A 494 -44.57 15.33 -14.83
N LYS A 495 -44.39 16.60 -15.12
CA LYS A 495 -45.10 17.74 -14.45
C LYS A 495 -46.62 17.66 -14.55
N ASN A 496 -47.15 16.93 -15.51
CA ASN A 496 -48.61 16.83 -15.76
C ASN A 496 -49.29 15.59 -15.17
N ARG A 497 -48.60 14.74 -14.36
CA ARG A 497 -49.16 13.47 -13.89
C ARG A 497 -49.27 13.28 -12.37
N TYR A 498 -48.65 14.11 -11.52
CA TYR A 498 -48.75 13.94 -10.08
C TYR A 498 -48.79 15.26 -9.32
N PRO A 499 -49.61 15.42 -8.23
CA PRO A 499 -49.63 16.57 -7.36
C PRO A 499 -48.33 16.73 -6.60
N MET A 500 -47.91 17.97 -6.31
CA MET A 500 -46.63 18.36 -5.70
C MET A 500 -46.24 17.64 -4.39
N GLN A 501 -47.17 17.03 -3.70
CA GLN A 501 -46.91 16.28 -2.45
C GLN A 501 -46.22 14.92 -2.65
N CYS A 502 -46.30 14.30 -3.83
CA CYS A 502 -45.62 13.02 -4.11
C CYS A 502 -44.17 13.19 -4.59
N MET A 503 -43.73 14.39 -4.94
CA MET A 503 -42.36 14.68 -5.38
C MET A 503 -41.34 14.67 -4.24
N PHE A 504 -41.76 14.93 -3.00
CA PHE A 504 -40.84 14.95 -1.84
C PHE A 504 -40.40 13.55 -1.39
N TYR A 505 -41.18 12.51 -1.67
CA TYR A 505 -40.84 11.14 -1.27
C TYR A 505 -39.92 10.41 -2.26
N ALA A 506 -39.89 10.83 -3.51
CA ALA A 506 -39.02 10.21 -4.53
C ALA A 506 -37.56 10.74 -4.47
N VAL A 507 -37.34 11.88 -3.82
CA VAL A 507 -36.00 12.48 -3.64
C VAL A 507 -35.30 11.95 -2.38
N LEU A 508 -36.06 11.42 -1.40
CA LEU A 508 -35.52 10.91 -0.14
C LEU A 508 -35.17 9.42 -0.16
N SER A 509 -35.42 8.71 -1.27
CA SER A 509 -35.11 7.27 -1.38
C SER A 509 -33.82 6.95 -2.13
N LYS A 510 -33.01 7.96 -2.47
CA LYS A 510 -31.62 7.74 -2.97
C LYS A 510 -30.62 8.29 -1.96
N PRO A 511 -29.48 7.62 -1.73
CA PRO A 511 -28.64 7.88 -0.56
C PRO A 511 -27.97 9.26 -0.63
N LEU A 512 -27.85 9.87 0.56
CA LEU A 512 -27.14 11.09 0.94
C LEU A 512 -25.81 11.33 0.21
N TYR A 513 -25.83 12.04 -0.89
CA TYR A 513 -24.63 12.63 -1.51
C TYR A 513 -24.86 14.05 -2.06
N LEU A 514 -25.84 14.78 -1.50
CA LEU A 514 -26.11 16.17 -1.93
C LEU A 514 -26.32 17.11 -0.75
N LEU A 515 -25.42 17.12 0.24
CA LEU A 515 -25.48 18.06 1.37
C LEU A 515 -24.10 18.64 1.70
N PHE A 516 -23.34 19.05 0.66
CA PHE A 516 -22.15 19.90 0.84
C PHE A 516 -21.93 20.84 -0.36
N LEU A 517 -22.99 21.50 -0.84
CA LEU A 517 -22.87 22.67 -1.72
C LEU A 517 -24.10 23.57 -1.49
N LEU A 518 -24.10 24.29 -0.40
CA LEU A 518 -24.68 25.63 -0.20
C LEU A 518 -23.89 26.32 0.91
#